data_7caa73f8c8e790384407cf2b3272ce75
#
_entry.id   7caa73f8c8e790384407cf2b3272ce75
#
_cell.length_a   1.000
_cell.length_b   1.000
_cell.length_c   1.000
_cell.angle_alpha   90.00
_cell.angle_beta   90.00
_cell.angle_gamma   90.00
#
_symmetry.space_group_name_H-M   'P 1'
#
loop_
_entity.id
_entity.type
_entity.pdbx_description
1 polymer ?
#
loop_
_entity_poly.entity_id
_entity_poly.type
_entity_poly.pdbx_seq_one_letter_code
_entity_poly.pdbx_strand_id
1 'polypeptide(L)'
;MTTASPAEQLRPVSMEEAVGYPAIACTHETLGAHTVVLKHDRLFLLVSQQGDIAPPGTCSLGLFQDDTRILSHYRLRVAGGPPVLLSAQMPRSYSALLDLAVNDLPFGGNAWDPRNVIHSRRELSLSDRLVERLTLTSYLR
;
A
#
# COMPACT_ATOMS: atom_id res chain seq x y z
N MET A 1 -27.65 19.34 51.79
CA MET A 1 -26.89 19.92 50.63
C MET A 1 -25.63 19.15 50.48
N THR A 2 -25.63 18.17 49.60
CA THR A 2 -24.48 17.29 49.36
C THR A 2 -23.94 17.65 47.99
N THR A 3 -22.78 18.28 47.96
CA THR A 3 -22.07 18.60 46.73
C THR A 3 -21.37 17.36 46.20
N ALA A 4 -21.83 16.82 45.10
CA ALA A 4 -21.13 15.76 44.37
C ALA A 4 -19.90 16.34 43.71
N SER A 5 -18.75 15.74 43.99
CA SER A 5 -17.49 16.01 43.33
C SER A 5 -17.49 15.33 41.93
N PRO A 6 -17.15 16.02 40.86
CA PRO A 6 -17.02 15.38 39.56
C PRO A 6 -15.56 14.91 39.39
N ALA A 7 -15.23 13.83 40.04
CA ALA A 7 -14.10 13.00 39.62
C ALA A 7 -14.68 11.96 38.62
N GLU A 8 -15.03 12.41 37.46
CA GLU A 8 -15.28 11.53 36.33
C GLU A 8 -13.96 10.86 35.96
N GLN A 9 -13.80 9.65 36.44
CA GLN A 9 -12.71 8.78 36.14
C GLN A 9 -12.63 8.61 34.63
N LEU A 10 -11.59 9.19 34.04
CA LEU A 10 -11.11 8.82 32.73
C LEU A 10 -10.78 7.34 32.76
N ARG A 11 -11.71 6.48 32.38
CA ARG A 11 -11.42 5.09 32.10
C ARG A 11 -10.40 5.07 30.97
N PRO A 12 -9.31 4.35 31.09
CA PRO A 12 -8.45 4.11 29.96
C PRO A 12 -9.32 3.40 28.90
N VAL A 13 -9.58 4.07 27.80
CA VAL A 13 -10.22 3.46 26.65
C VAL A 13 -9.24 2.41 26.16
N SER A 14 -9.61 1.14 26.26
CA SER A 14 -8.80 0.07 25.67
C SER A 14 -8.68 0.36 24.16
N MET A 15 -7.50 0.18 23.60
CA MET A 15 -7.23 0.46 22.20
C MET A 15 -8.16 -0.32 21.24
N GLU A 16 -8.85 -1.34 21.74
CA GLU A 16 -9.85 -2.13 21.02
C GLU A 16 -11.21 -1.41 20.87
N GLU A 17 -11.56 -0.51 21.79
CA GLU A 17 -12.84 0.23 21.72
C GLU A 17 -12.76 1.52 20.91
N ALA A 18 -11.55 2.03 20.65
CA ALA A 18 -11.37 3.35 20.03
C ALA A 18 -11.56 3.36 18.51
N VAL A 19 -11.43 2.22 17.84
CA VAL A 19 -11.55 2.14 16.37
C VAL A 19 -12.03 0.75 16.01
N GLY A 20 -13.19 0.64 15.39
CA GLY A 20 -13.76 -0.63 14.90
C GLY A 20 -12.97 -1.26 13.72
N TYR A 21 -11.64 -1.15 13.77
CA TYR A 21 -10.75 -1.88 12.89
C TYR A 21 -10.30 -3.16 13.59
N PRO A 22 -10.40 -4.33 12.94
CA PRO A 22 -9.83 -5.54 13.49
C PRO A 22 -8.36 -5.27 13.80
N ALA A 23 -7.93 -5.61 15.00
CA ALA A 23 -6.52 -5.57 15.37
C ALA A 23 -5.74 -6.38 14.32
N ILE A 24 -5.00 -5.69 13.46
CA ILE A 24 -4.13 -6.36 12.49
C ILE A 24 -2.98 -6.93 13.31
N ALA A 25 -3.05 -8.22 13.60
CA ALA A 25 -1.92 -8.92 14.18
C ALA A 25 -0.75 -8.79 13.20
N CYS A 26 0.28 -8.06 13.63
CA CYS A 26 1.53 -8.00 12.91
C CYS A 26 2.18 -9.37 13.00
N THR A 27 1.94 -10.23 12.04
CA THR A 27 2.77 -11.41 11.87
C THR A 27 4.16 -10.93 11.43
N HIS A 28 5.18 -11.41 12.11
CA HIS A 28 6.57 -11.21 11.71
C HIS A 28 6.86 -12.01 10.44
N GLU A 29 6.22 -11.62 9.35
CA GLU A 29 6.67 -12.10 8.05
C GLU A 29 7.99 -11.40 7.77
N THR A 30 9.03 -12.19 7.70
CA THR A 30 10.33 -11.80 7.16
C THR A 30 10.11 -11.02 5.86
N LEU A 31 10.83 -9.91 5.69
CA LEU A 31 10.96 -9.20 4.43
C LEU A 31 11.25 -10.24 3.35
N GLY A 32 10.19 -10.77 2.75
CA GLY A 32 10.28 -11.89 1.83
C GLY A 32 10.73 -11.43 0.44
N ALA A 33 10.99 -12.39 -0.44
CA ALA A 33 11.37 -12.19 -1.85
C ALA A 33 10.37 -11.33 -2.66
N HIS A 34 9.28 -10.90 -2.05
CA HIS A 34 8.17 -10.16 -2.66
C HIS A 34 8.09 -8.69 -2.23
N THR A 35 9.14 -8.16 -1.60
CA THR A 35 9.18 -6.77 -1.15
C THR A 35 10.14 -5.96 -2.02
N VAL A 36 9.67 -4.81 -2.51
CA VAL A 36 10.49 -3.80 -3.16
C VAL A 36 11.00 -2.83 -2.10
N VAL A 37 12.31 -2.64 -2.03
CA VAL A 37 12.96 -1.74 -1.08
C VAL A 37 13.67 -0.64 -1.85
N LEU A 38 13.24 0.60 -1.64
CA LEU A 38 13.93 1.76 -2.18
C LEU A 38 14.55 2.55 -1.04
N LYS A 39 15.72 3.13 -1.31
CA LYS A 39 16.45 3.95 -0.36
C LYS A 39 17.04 5.16 -1.04
N HIS A 40 16.86 6.32 -0.42
CA HIS A 40 17.56 7.55 -0.76
C HIS A 40 17.79 8.38 0.51
N ASP A 41 19.07 8.54 0.85
CA ASP A 41 19.51 9.27 2.05
C ASP A 41 18.79 8.77 3.32
N ARG A 42 17.95 9.57 3.93
CA ARG A 42 17.19 9.27 5.16
C ARG A 42 15.81 8.68 4.91
N LEU A 43 15.41 8.54 3.65
CA LEU A 43 14.13 7.97 3.26
C LEU A 43 14.28 6.50 2.84
N PHE A 44 13.34 5.69 3.32
CA PHE A 44 13.19 4.27 2.95
C PHE A 44 11.75 4.01 2.56
N LEU A 45 11.56 3.34 1.46
CA LEU A 45 10.25 2.85 1.04
C LEU A 45 10.27 1.33 0.96
N LEU A 46 9.36 0.69 1.67
CA LEU A 46 9.11 -0.74 1.61
C LEU A 46 7.69 -0.95 1.10
N VAL A 47 7.56 -1.54 -0.07
CA VAL A 47 6.28 -1.82 -0.72
C VAL A 47 6.21 -3.25 -1.23
N SER A 48 5.00 -3.76 -1.44
CA SER A 48 4.80 -5.02 -2.16
C SER A 48 5.29 -4.92 -3.61
N GLN A 49 5.40 -6.04 -4.31
CA GLN A 49 5.72 -6.05 -5.75
C GLN A 49 4.67 -5.33 -6.61
N GLN A 50 3.46 -5.13 -6.10
CA GLN A 50 2.44 -4.31 -6.75
C GLN A 50 2.60 -2.81 -6.43
N GLY A 51 3.54 -2.43 -5.56
CA GLY A 51 3.76 -1.05 -5.12
C GLY A 51 2.83 -0.60 -4.01
N ASP A 52 2.16 -1.52 -3.32
CA ASP A 52 1.24 -1.22 -2.23
C ASP A 52 1.96 -1.23 -0.88
N ILE A 53 1.53 -0.36 0.03
CA ILE A 53 1.88 -0.36 1.44
C ILE A 53 0.72 -1.00 2.21
N ALA A 54 1.03 -1.91 3.12
CA ALA A 54 0.09 -2.64 3.97
C ALA A 54 -0.93 -3.51 3.21
N PRO A 55 -0.52 -4.61 2.62
CA PRO A 55 -1.41 -5.76 2.52
C PRO A 55 -1.79 -6.22 3.95
N PRO A 56 -2.94 -6.84 4.14
CA PRO A 56 -3.36 -7.36 5.44
C PRO A 56 -2.26 -8.25 6.04
N GLY A 57 -1.83 -7.93 7.27
CA GLY A 57 -0.88 -8.76 8.03
C GLY A 57 0.59 -8.34 7.95
N THR A 58 0.99 -7.32 7.18
CA THR A 58 2.39 -6.88 7.13
C THR A 58 2.58 -5.52 7.79
N CYS A 59 3.29 -5.49 8.93
CA CYS A 59 3.64 -4.26 9.62
C CYS A 59 4.95 -3.64 9.14
N SER A 60 5.68 -4.32 8.27
CA SER A 60 6.99 -3.87 7.78
C SER A 60 6.94 -2.92 6.59
N LEU A 61 5.82 -2.90 5.84
CA LEU A 61 5.68 -2.03 4.69
C LEU A 61 5.39 -0.58 5.11
N GLY A 62 5.95 0.36 4.38
CA GLY A 62 5.75 1.78 4.66
C GLY A 62 6.77 2.68 4.00
N LEU A 63 6.53 3.97 4.12
CA LEU A 63 7.53 5.00 3.89
C LEU A 63 8.05 5.46 5.25
N PHE A 64 9.36 5.43 5.40
CA PHE A 64 10.05 5.77 6.64
C PHE A 64 11.01 6.93 6.40
N GLN A 65 11.09 7.81 7.39
CA GLN A 65 12.08 8.85 7.48
C GLN A 65 12.71 8.83 8.87
N ASP A 66 14.03 8.72 8.95
CA ASP A 66 14.76 8.66 10.24
C ASP A 66 14.11 7.67 11.23
N ASP A 67 13.94 6.43 10.84
CA ASP A 67 13.33 5.35 11.63
C ASP A 67 11.83 5.57 11.99
N THR A 68 11.24 6.66 11.57
CA THR A 68 9.81 6.94 11.77
C THR A 68 9.02 6.58 10.53
N ARG A 69 8.00 5.73 10.69
CA ARG A 69 7.07 5.41 9.61
C ARG A 69 6.10 6.57 9.41
N ILE A 70 6.26 7.28 8.29
CA ILE A 70 5.44 8.46 7.94
C ILE A 70 4.25 8.12 7.05
N LEU A 71 4.27 6.96 6.35
CA LEU A 71 3.14 6.46 5.58
C LEU A 71 3.00 4.96 5.83
N SER A 72 1.85 4.55 6.36
CA SER A 72 1.58 3.17 6.77
C SER A 72 0.54 2.46 5.91
N HIS A 73 -0.17 3.18 5.06
CA HIS A 73 -1.17 2.60 4.18
C HIS A 73 -1.25 3.37 2.86
N TYR A 74 -1.03 2.67 1.76
CA TYR A 74 -1.18 3.20 0.41
C TYR A 74 -1.52 2.07 -0.55
N ARG A 75 -2.61 2.18 -1.26
CA ARG A 75 -3.03 1.21 -2.27
C ARG A 75 -3.55 1.91 -3.50
N LEU A 76 -3.15 1.39 -4.65
CA LEU A 76 -3.73 1.78 -5.93
C LEU A 76 -4.67 0.66 -6.41
N ARG A 77 -5.90 1.03 -6.77
CA ARG A 77 -6.86 0.13 -7.40
C ARG A 77 -7.34 0.74 -8.71
N VAL A 78 -7.41 -0.09 -9.72
CA VAL A 78 -8.00 0.25 -11.01
C VAL A 78 -9.19 -0.66 -11.19
N ALA A 79 -10.38 -0.09 -11.35
CA ALA A 79 -11.64 -0.83 -11.54
C ALA A 79 -11.98 -1.85 -10.43
N GLY A 80 -11.47 -1.63 -9.21
CA GLY A 80 -11.85 -2.40 -8.02
C GLY A 80 -11.11 -3.72 -7.79
N GLY A 81 -10.49 -4.31 -8.81
CA GLY A 81 -9.74 -5.56 -8.69
C GLY A 81 -8.28 -5.36 -8.26
N PRO A 82 -7.64 -6.37 -7.64
CA PRO A 82 -6.20 -6.36 -7.43
C PRO A 82 -5.49 -6.55 -8.77
N PRO A 83 -4.47 -5.72 -9.07
CA PRO A 83 -3.70 -5.90 -10.28
C PRO A 83 -2.79 -7.13 -10.19
N VAL A 84 -2.57 -7.78 -11.33
CA VAL A 84 -1.64 -8.90 -11.47
C VAL A 84 -0.26 -8.37 -11.84
N LEU A 85 0.76 -8.79 -11.12
CA LEU A 85 2.14 -8.41 -11.42
C LEU A 85 2.62 -9.08 -12.71
N LEU A 86 3.12 -8.28 -13.63
CA LEU A 86 3.79 -8.74 -14.86
C LEU A 86 5.30 -8.69 -14.71
N SER A 87 5.84 -7.58 -14.22
CA SER A 87 7.25 -7.43 -13.94
C SER A 87 7.53 -6.40 -12.83
N ALA A 88 8.61 -6.61 -12.10
CA ALA A 88 9.13 -5.66 -11.12
C ALA A 88 10.63 -5.51 -11.34
N GLN A 89 11.08 -4.29 -11.57
CA GLN A 89 12.47 -3.95 -11.82
C GLN A 89 12.91 -2.83 -10.89
N MET A 90 14.11 -2.92 -10.38
CA MET A 90 14.75 -1.86 -9.59
C MET A 90 15.99 -1.38 -10.33
N PRO A 91 15.86 -0.44 -11.28
CA PRO A 91 17.00 0.05 -12.05
C PRO A 91 18.06 0.73 -11.18
N ARG A 92 17.64 1.27 -10.03
CA ARG A 92 18.49 1.94 -9.05
C ARG A 92 17.97 1.67 -7.64
N SER A 93 18.80 1.87 -6.62
CA SER A 93 18.41 1.73 -5.20
C SER A 93 17.26 2.66 -4.77
N TYR A 94 17.00 3.71 -5.53
CA TYR A 94 15.97 4.70 -5.25
C TYR A 94 14.85 4.74 -6.30
N SER A 95 14.79 3.77 -7.22
CA SER A 95 13.74 3.73 -8.25
C SER A 95 13.27 2.31 -8.53
N ALA A 96 11.97 2.16 -8.71
CA ALA A 96 11.33 0.91 -9.14
C ALA A 96 10.39 1.16 -10.32
N LEU A 97 10.30 0.15 -11.17
CA LEU A 97 9.39 0.10 -12.31
C LEU A 97 8.57 -1.17 -12.17
N LEU A 98 7.26 -1.00 -11.98
CA LEU A 98 6.32 -2.09 -11.76
C LEU A 98 5.30 -2.12 -12.89
N ASP A 99 5.30 -3.21 -13.64
CA ASP A 99 4.31 -3.44 -14.70
C ASP A 99 3.24 -4.40 -14.20
N LEU A 100 2.00 -3.98 -14.32
CA LEU A 100 0.83 -4.66 -13.76
C LEU A 100 -0.26 -4.78 -14.84
N ALA A 101 -1.06 -5.84 -14.78
CA ALA A 101 -2.26 -6.00 -15.57
C ALA A 101 -3.51 -5.96 -14.70
N VAL A 102 -4.55 -5.28 -15.16
CA VAL A 102 -5.87 -5.29 -14.54
C VAL A 102 -6.84 -5.99 -15.48
N ASN A 103 -7.38 -7.11 -15.04
CA ASN A 103 -8.17 -8.01 -15.88
C ASN A 103 -9.68 -7.92 -15.63
N ASP A 104 -10.11 -7.50 -14.45
CA ASP A 104 -11.53 -7.47 -14.06
C ASP A 104 -12.08 -6.05 -14.22
N LEU A 105 -12.41 -5.67 -15.43
CA LEU A 105 -13.07 -4.40 -15.68
C LEU A 105 -14.59 -4.59 -15.68
N PRO A 106 -15.36 -3.82 -14.87
CA PRO A 106 -16.81 -3.98 -14.77
C PRO A 106 -17.59 -3.52 -16.02
N PHE A 107 -16.91 -3.17 -17.09
CA PHE A 107 -17.51 -2.63 -18.29
C PHE A 107 -17.80 -3.72 -19.33
N GLY A 108 -18.99 -4.32 -19.22
CA GLY A 108 -19.74 -4.85 -20.38
C GLY A 108 -19.13 -6.00 -21.16
N GLY A 109 -18.52 -6.97 -20.53
CA GLY A 109 -18.07 -8.19 -21.19
C GLY A 109 -17.96 -9.34 -20.21
N ASN A 110 -17.98 -10.56 -20.68
CA ASN A 110 -17.65 -11.69 -19.86
C ASN A 110 -16.26 -11.47 -19.23
N ALA A 111 -16.09 -11.79 -17.96
CA ALA A 111 -14.87 -11.59 -17.17
C ALA A 111 -13.59 -12.19 -17.80
N TRP A 112 -13.70 -12.84 -18.90
CA TRP A 112 -12.64 -13.52 -19.66
C TRP A 112 -12.37 -12.94 -21.04
N ASP A 113 -12.85 -11.73 -21.35
CA ASP A 113 -12.47 -11.11 -22.60
C ASP A 113 -11.04 -10.56 -22.51
N PRO A 114 -10.03 -11.20 -23.11
CA PRO A 114 -8.64 -10.75 -23.05
C PRO A 114 -8.44 -9.35 -23.65
N ARG A 115 -9.46 -8.80 -24.30
CA ARG A 115 -9.46 -7.44 -24.84
C ARG A 115 -9.68 -6.38 -23.76
N ASN A 116 -10.13 -6.77 -22.55
CA ASN A 116 -10.39 -5.86 -21.43
C ASN A 116 -9.20 -5.73 -20.47
N VAL A 117 -7.99 -5.84 -20.97
CA VAL A 117 -6.79 -5.71 -20.14
C VAL A 117 -6.31 -4.26 -20.18
N ILE A 118 -6.21 -3.66 -18.99
CA ILE A 118 -5.48 -2.41 -18.81
C ILE A 118 -4.09 -2.76 -18.29
N HIS A 119 -3.07 -2.34 -19.02
CA HIS A 119 -1.70 -2.32 -18.54
C HIS A 119 -1.49 -1.08 -17.68
N SER A 120 -1.01 -1.29 -16.46
CA SER A 120 -0.69 -0.23 -15.51
C SER A 120 0.80 -0.27 -15.22
N ARG A 121 1.50 0.80 -15.53
CA ARG A 121 2.90 0.99 -15.18
C ARG A 121 3.01 1.98 -14.03
N ARG A 122 3.63 1.55 -12.95
CA ARG A 122 3.95 2.37 -11.78
C ARG A 122 5.46 2.61 -11.75
N GLU A 123 5.85 3.85 -11.83
CA GLU A 123 7.26 4.28 -11.69
C GLU A 123 7.41 4.97 -10.34
N LEU A 124 8.06 4.30 -9.40
CA LEU A 124 8.34 4.84 -8.08
C LEU A 124 9.74 5.42 -8.08
N SER A 125 9.89 6.62 -7.57
CA SER A 125 11.19 7.25 -7.34
C SER A 125 11.25 7.94 -5.99
N LEU A 126 12.36 7.78 -5.32
CA LEU A 126 12.63 8.32 -4.01
C LEU A 126 13.79 9.31 -4.10
N SER A 127 13.56 10.55 -3.64
CA SER A 127 14.57 11.59 -3.50
C SER A 127 14.42 12.24 -2.11
N ASP A 128 14.18 13.51 -2.02
CA ASP A 128 13.70 14.20 -0.82
C ASP A 128 12.22 13.91 -0.54
N ARG A 129 11.55 13.26 -1.47
CA ARG A 129 10.14 12.87 -1.45
C ARG A 129 9.92 11.57 -2.24
N LEU A 130 8.80 10.92 -1.97
CA LEU A 130 8.30 9.85 -2.84
C LEU A 130 7.52 10.47 -4.01
N VAL A 131 7.90 10.10 -5.22
CA VAL A 131 7.17 10.44 -6.45
C VAL A 131 6.71 9.14 -7.11
N GLU A 132 5.45 9.08 -7.45
CA GLU A 132 4.89 8.02 -8.27
C GLU A 132 4.34 8.58 -9.57
N ARG A 133 4.72 7.97 -10.67
CA ARG A 133 4.11 8.19 -11.98
C ARG A 133 3.33 6.95 -12.36
N LEU A 134 2.05 7.14 -12.65
CA LEU A 134 1.16 6.11 -13.10
C LEU A 134 0.85 6.29 -14.58
N THR A 135 1.10 5.25 -15.38
CA THR A 135 0.72 5.18 -16.79
C THR A 135 -0.26 4.04 -16.99
N LEU A 136 -1.46 4.36 -17.47
CA LEU A 136 -2.48 3.39 -17.81
C LEU A 136 -2.59 3.29 -19.35
N THR A 137 -2.50 2.07 -19.87
CA THR A 137 -2.62 1.81 -21.28
C THR A 137 -3.75 0.79 -21.51
N SER A 138 -4.76 1.20 -22.28
CA SER A 138 -5.81 0.30 -22.73
C SER A 138 -5.47 -0.24 -24.11
N TYR A 139 -5.59 -1.55 -24.29
CA TYR A 139 -5.43 -2.23 -25.57
C TYR A 139 -6.77 -2.57 -26.22
N LEU A 140 -7.86 -1.99 -25.72
CA LEU A 140 -9.18 -2.09 -26.36
C LEU A 140 -9.13 -1.42 -27.73
N ARG A 141 -9.54 -2.18 -28.75
CA ARG A 141 -9.80 -1.66 -30.10
C ARG A 141 -11.29 -1.54 -30.33
#